data_8aefc3fd6714d2b55fc5c295f310deca
#
_entry.id   8aefc3fd6714d2b55fc5c295f310deca
#
_cell.length_a   1.000
_cell.length_b   1.000
_cell.length_c   1.000
_cell.angle_alpha   90.00
_cell.angle_beta   90.00
_cell.angle_gamma   90.00
#
_symmetry.space_group_name_H-M   'P 1'
#
loop_
_entity.id
_entity.type
_entity.pdbx_description
1 polymer ?
#
loop_
_entity_poly.entity_id
_entity_poly.type
_entity_poly.pdbx_seq_one_letter_code
_entity_poly.pdbx_strand_id
1 'polypeptide(L)'
;MGKKRIKPNYRRRVLRLPDLDHCKSAVLNSLGSPASRRVYEYAIDQFIAWYCSEPRLAFNRIVVVRYRMYLESRGLAANTINQQLAAVRRLAHEAADSGLLSPELAAGISRVKGVKQLGFRSGNWLSAEQSSEVLKHACGDSMRAKRDYAMLAMLFGCGFRRSELVGLELDEVQMRQGHWAVVDLIGKGGHIRTVPIPLWVKAALDQWTAAAGVTEGRIFQAVARTGKVWGKGVSQNVVWYVVKTCCERAGLEHIAPHDLRRTCAKLCHTSSGELEQIQFLLGHASVQTTERYLGCKQNLGHPVNDLFDLRRDLQAQATGFESAAMNGSTPAAMPSRQGIECCHGGSEHEQPVCDSRPLSLPERTDLVEARKDHRPQSLRRCPGARTPRGDSGNTEDGQPDPAVVGSVGLGTLPDSTP
;
A
#
# COMPACT_ATOMS: atom_id res chain seq x y z
N MET A 1 7.91 49.42 -36.51
CA MET A 1 8.11 49.75 -35.06
C MET A 1 7.64 48.57 -34.23
N GLY A 2 8.58 47.74 -33.73
CA GLY A 2 8.27 46.57 -32.92
C GLY A 2 7.97 46.96 -31.49
N LYS A 3 6.78 46.65 -30.99
CA LYS A 3 6.42 46.82 -29.59
C LYS A 3 7.30 45.92 -28.69
N LYS A 4 8.25 46.53 -27.96
CA LYS A 4 9.01 45.84 -26.92
C LYS A 4 8.02 45.29 -25.86
N ARG A 5 7.89 43.96 -25.76
CA ARG A 5 7.20 43.28 -24.66
C ARG A 5 7.92 43.65 -23.38
N ILE A 6 7.28 44.47 -22.55
CA ILE A 6 7.73 44.78 -21.17
C ILE A 6 7.62 43.47 -20.40
N LYS A 7 8.78 42.87 -20.05
CA LYS A 7 8.78 41.72 -19.14
C LYS A 7 8.30 42.22 -17.77
N PRO A 8 7.31 41.58 -17.15
CA PRO A 8 6.90 41.97 -15.81
C PRO A 8 8.07 41.85 -14.86
N ASN A 9 8.37 42.94 -14.18
CA ASN A 9 9.46 43.02 -13.23
C ASN A 9 9.07 42.34 -11.93
N TYR A 10 9.20 41.01 -11.89
CA TYR A 10 9.02 40.24 -10.66
C TYR A 10 10.13 40.62 -9.68
N ARG A 11 9.87 41.60 -8.82
CA ARG A 11 10.73 41.87 -7.66
C ARG A 11 10.90 40.57 -6.89
N ARG A 12 12.13 40.18 -6.59
CA ARG A 12 12.46 39.02 -5.75
C ARG A 12 11.85 39.25 -4.36
N ARG A 13 10.60 38.77 -4.19
CA ARG A 13 9.86 38.95 -2.93
C ARG A 13 10.15 37.73 -2.05
N VAL A 14 10.60 37.99 -0.83
CA VAL A 14 10.66 36.97 0.22
C VAL A 14 9.22 36.74 0.67
N LEU A 15 8.72 35.53 0.51
CA LEU A 15 7.38 35.17 0.96
C LEU A 15 7.32 35.21 2.48
N ARG A 16 6.25 35.78 3.00
CA ARG A 16 5.97 35.88 4.43
C ARG A 16 4.99 34.80 4.85
N LEU A 17 4.85 34.60 6.15
CA LEU A 17 3.95 33.59 6.71
C LEU A 17 2.50 33.67 6.15
N PRO A 18 1.85 34.86 6.08
CA PRO A 18 0.49 34.94 5.52
C PRO A 18 0.39 34.50 4.05
N ASP A 19 1.42 34.80 3.22
CA ASP A 19 1.47 34.39 1.82
C ASP A 19 1.57 32.87 1.71
N LEU A 20 2.38 32.24 2.56
CA LEU A 20 2.59 30.79 2.58
C LEU A 20 1.37 30.04 3.13
N ASP A 21 0.66 30.59 4.11
CA ASP A 21 -0.57 30.03 4.67
C ASP A 21 -1.71 30.06 3.64
N HIS A 22 -1.80 31.13 2.85
CA HIS A 22 -2.74 31.20 1.74
C HIS A 22 -2.47 30.10 0.71
N CYS A 23 -1.22 29.96 0.25
CA CYS A 23 -0.82 28.91 -0.68
C CYS A 23 -1.03 27.50 -0.08
N LYS A 24 -0.76 27.30 1.22
CA LYS A 24 -1.05 26.04 1.92
C LYS A 24 -2.53 25.69 1.82
N SER A 25 -3.40 26.65 2.11
CA SER A 25 -4.86 26.44 2.03
C SER A 25 -5.30 26.06 0.63
N ALA A 26 -4.76 26.70 -0.41
CA ALA A 26 -5.05 26.38 -1.81
C ALA A 26 -4.59 24.95 -2.16
N VAL A 27 -3.36 24.54 -1.74
CA VAL A 27 -2.88 23.15 -1.91
C VAL A 27 -3.85 22.16 -1.25
N LEU A 28 -4.24 22.39 0.00
CA LEU A 28 -5.08 21.45 0.74
C LEU A 28 -6.49 21.33 0.12
N ASN A 29 -7.04 22.42 -0.37
CA ASN A 29 -8.35 22.45 -1.04
C ASN A 29 -8.32 21.70 -2.39
N SER A 30 -7.19 21.67 -3.08
CA SER A 30 -7.04 20.93 -4.34
C SER A 30 -6.91 19.40 -4.16
N LEU A 31 -6.79 18.92 -2.90
CA LEU A 31 -6.63 17.49 -2.60
C LEU A 31 -7.97 16.85 -2.25
N GLY A 32 -8.40 15.85 -3.04
CA GLY A 32 -9.67 15.13 -2.83
C GLY A 32 -9.68 14.20 -1.61
N SER A 33 -8.51 13.68 -1.17
CA SER A 33 -8.45 12.70 -0.08
C SER A 33 -8.10 13.33 1.27
N PRO A 34 -8.90 13.10 2.34
CA PRO A 34 -8.59 13.58 3.69
C PRO A 34 -7.23 13.08 4.22
N ALA A 35 -6.82 11.86 3.82
CA ALA A 35 -5.52 11.32 4.19
C ALA A 35 -4.38 12.08 3.52
N SER A 36 -4.52 12.41 2.23
CA SER A 36 -3.55 13.22 1.50
C SER A 36 -3.47 14.64 2.07
N ARG A 37 -4.60 15.25 2.41
CA ARG A 37 -4.63 16.57 3.05
C ARG A 37 -3.79 16.60 4.32
N ARG A 38 -4.01 15.68 5.27
CA ARG A 38 -3.22 15.59 6.52
C ARG A 38 -1.73 15.44 6.29
N VAL A 39 -1.37 14.63 5.30
CA VAL A 39 0.05 14.38 4.99
C VAL A 39 0.71 15.60 4.35
N TYR A 40 0.03 16.27 3.42
CA TYR A 40 0.52 17.49 2.80
C TYR A 40 0.56 18.66 3.77
N GLU A 41 -0.47 18.80 4.61
CA GLU A 41 -0.51 19.77 5.69
C GLU A 41 0.71 19.66 6.60
N TYR A 42 0.95 18.48 7.15
CA TYR A 42 2.14 18.23 7.98
C TYR A 42 3.45 18.57 7.24
N ALA A 43 3.59 18.14 5.98
CA ALA A 43 4.80 18.36 5.20
C ALA A 43 5.03 19.86 4.90
N ILE A 44 3.97 20.59 4.59
CA ILE A 44 4.03 22.04 4.33
C ILE A 44 4.36 22.79 5.63
N ASP A 45 3.74 22.43 6.76
CA ASP A 45 4.04 23.04 8.06
C ASP A 45 5.48 22.84 8.48
N GLN A 46 6.03 21.63 8.28
CA GLN A 46 7.45 21.38 8.53
C GLN A 46 8.36 22.25 7.65
N PHE A 47 7.99 22.41 6.37
CA PHE A 47 8.75 23.29 5.48
C PHE A 47 8.63 24.76 5.88
N ILE A 48 7.45 25.25 6.18
CA ILE A 48 7.22 26.65 6.59
C ILE A 48 7.96 26.95 7.87
N ALA A 49 7.89 26.08 8.87
CA ALA A 49 8.61 26.24 10.14
C ALA A 49 10.13 26.32 9.90
N TRP A 50 10.70 25.44 9.08
CA TRP A 50 12.11 25.46 8.72
C TRP A 50 12.46 26.71 7.90
N TYR A 51 11.65 27.05 6.87
CA TYR A 51 11.90 28.20 6.00
C TYR A 51 11.87 29.53 6.74
N CYS A 52 11.01 29.68 7.72
CA CYS A 52 10.90 30.88 8.54
C CYS A 52 11.97 30.97 9.64
N SER A 53 12.58 29.84 10.05
CA SER A 53 13.67 29.82 11.04
C SER A 53 15.04 30.14 10.44
N GLU A 54 15.22 29.95 9.14
CA GLU A 54 16.46 30.26 8.42
C GLU A 54 16.54 31.76 8.03
N PRO A 55 17.75 32.31 7.81
CA PRO A 55 17.90 33.64 7.23
C PRO A 55 17.08 33.74 5.94
N ARG A 56 16.29 34.79 5.81
CA ARG A 56 15.28 34.95 4.74
C ARG A 56 15.90 34.97 3.36
N LEU A 57 15.90 33.83 2.71
CA LEU A 57 16.23 33.65 1.31
C LEU A 57 14.95 33.66 0.47
N ALA A 58 15.04 34.17 -0.77
CA ALA A 58 13.92 34.03 -1.71
C ALA A 58 13.58 32.57 -1.93
N PHE A 59 12.27 32.22 -1.93
CA PHE A 59 11.80 30.86 -2.19
C PHE A 59 12.15 30.45 -3.62
N ASN A 60 13.20 29.65 -3.75
CA ASN A 60 13.76 29.22 -5.02
C ASN A 60 14.34 27.80 -4.94
N ARG A 61 14.88 27.31 -6.06
CA ARG A 61 15.49 25.98 -6.15
C ARG A 61 16.58 25.74 -5.09
N ILE A 62 17.41 26.74 -4.80
CA ILE A 62 18.54 26.59 -3.85
C ILE A 62 17.99 26.33 -2.43
N VAL A 63 16.97 27.06 -2.03
CA VAL A 63 16.31 26.88 -0.74
C VAL A 63 15.72 25.47 -0.62
N VAL A 64 15.07 24.97 -1.65
CA VAL A 64 14.48 23.60 -1.62
C VAL A 64 15.57 22.52 -1.62
N VAL A 65 16.71 22.74 -2.29
CA VAL A 65 17.87 21.83 -2.19
C VAL A 65 18.42 21.82 -0.77
N ARG A 66 18.55 22.99 -0.10
CA ARG A 66 18.96 23.09 1.32
C ARG A 66 17.98 22.37 2.24
N TYR A 67 16.67 22.54 2.01
CA TYR A 67 15.65 21.81 2.77
C TYR A 67 15.77 20.29 2.58
N ARG A 68 16.02 19.80 1.36
CA ARG A 68 16.29 18.39 1.13
C ARG A 68 17.48 17.89 1.95
N MET A 69 18.60 18.62 1.92
CA MET A 69 19.81 18.28 2.72
C MET A 69 19.51 18.29 4.22
N TYR A 70 18.71 19.24 4.70
CA TYR A 70 18.25 19.27 6.08
C TYR A 70 17.43 18.02 6.43
N LEU A 71 16.52 17.58 5.55
CA LEU A 71 15.75 16.34 5.76
C LEU A 71 16.65 15.09 5.76
N GLU A 72 17.66 15.06 4.89
CA GLU A 72 18.65 13.98 4.82
C GLU A 72 19.49 13.94 6.12
N SER A 73 19.94 15.08 6.64
CA SER A 73 20.70 15.16 7.90
C SER A 73 19.90 14.69 9.12
N ARG A 74 18.57 14.72 9.06
CA ARG A 74 17.68 14.15 10.09
C ARG A 74 17.53 12.62 10.01
N GLY A 75 18.18 11.96 9.07
CA GLY A 75 18.10 10.51 8.89
C GLY A 75 16.75 10.00 8.42
N LEU A 76 15.92 10.84 7.80
CA LEU A 76 14.59 10.45 7.33
C LEU A 76 14.69 9.48 6.14
N ALA A 77 13.74 8.54 6.05
CA ALA A 77 13.66 7.62 4.93
C ALA A 77 13.44 8.36 3.59
N ALA A 78 14.05 7.87 2.51
CA ALA A 78 13.96 8.47 1.18
C ALA A 78 12.52 8.76 0.72
N ASN A 79 11.57 7.84 1.01
CA ASN A 79 10.17 8.04 0.68
C ASN A 79 9.55 9.22 1.46
N THR A 80 9.89 9.39 2.73
CA THR A 80 9.41 10.50 3.56
C THR A 80 9.95 11.82 3.02
N ILE A 81 11.25 11.88 2.68
CA ILE A 81 11.87 13.07 2.09
C ILE A 81 11.20 13.41 0.75
N ASN A 82 11.01 12.41 -0.12
CA ASN A 82 10.39 12.62 -1.43
C ASN A 82 8.94 13.09 -1.32
N GLN A 83 8.21 12.60 -0.33
CA GLN A 83 6.85 13.04 -0.03
C GLN A 83 6.79 14.48 0.46
N GLN A 84 7.69 14.89 1.35
CA GLN A 84 7.79 16.28 1.79
C GLN A 84 8.18 17.19 0.61
N LEU A 85 9.14 16.79 -0.22
CA LEU A 85 9.50 17.54 -1.43
C LEU A 85 8.35 17.66 -2.43
N ALA A 86 7.49 16.64 -2.55
CA ALA A 86 6.30 16.72 -3.39
C ALA A 86 5.33 17.79 -2.90
N ALA A 87 5.11 17.88 -1.59
CA ALA A 87 4.27 18.92 -0.99
C ALA A 87 4.86 20.33 -1.20
N VAL A 88 6.17 20.50 -1.03
CA VAL A 88 6.86 21.79 -1.27
C VAL A 88 6.79 22.21 -2.74
N ARG A 89 6.91 21.27 -3.68
CA ARG A 89 6.74 21.57 -5.11
C ARG A 89 5.32 22.03 -5.42
N ARG A 90 4.31 21.37 -4.83
CA ARG A 90 2.91 21.78 -4.99
C ARG A 90 2.68 23.18 -4.43
N LEU A 91 3.24 23.47 -3.24
CA LEU A 91 3.20 24.80 -2.63
C LEU A 91 3.81 25.86 -3.55
N ALA A 92 4.93 25.55 -4.23
CA ALA A 92 5.58 26.46 -5.15
C ALA A 92 4.74 26.75 -6.40
N HIS A 93 4.01 25.74 -6.92
CA HIS A 93 3.07 25.94 -8.03
C HIS A 93 1.89 26.82 -7.61
N GLU A 94 1.26 26.57 -6.48
CA GLU A 94 0.17 27.40 -5.97
C GLU A 94 0.63 28.85 -5.71
N ALA A 95 1.88 29.03 -5.23
CA ALA A 95 2.45 30.37 -5.09
C ALA A 95 2.67 31.07 -6.44
N ALA A 96 2.99 30.33 -7.49
CA ALA A 96 3.12 30.87 -8.83
C ALA A 96 1.73 31.22 -9.43
N ASP A 97 0.77 30.36 -9.27
CA ASP A 97 -0.61 30.57 -9.73
C ASP A 97 -1.27 31.77 -9.03
N SER A 98 -0.92 31.99 -7.76
CA SER A 98 -1.34 33.16 -6.97
C SER A 98 -0.53 34.44 -7.27
N GLY A 99 0.42 34.41 -8.21
CA GLY A 99 1.27 35.56 -8.55
C GLY A 99 2.32 35.96 -7.49
N LEU A 100 2.50 35.13 -6.46
CA LEU A 100 3.49 35.35 -5.37
C LEU A 100 4.89 34.90 -5.75
N LEU A 101 5.00 33.97 -6.69
CA LEU A 101 6.24 33.41 -7.21
C LEU A 101 6.22 33.50 -8.74
N SER A 102 7.39 33.68 -9.37
CA SER A 102 7.40 33.57 -10.84
C SER A 102 7.32 32.11 -11.30
N PRO A 103 6.66 31.83 -12.46
CA PRO A 103 6.56 30.48 -13.02
C PRO A 103 7.93 29.80 -13.23
N GLU A 104 8.97 30.58 -13.58
CA GLU A 104 10.33 30.08 -13.77
C GLU A 104 10.95 29.58 -12.45
N LEU A 105 10.69 30.28 -11.33
CA LEU A 105 11.14 29.84 -10.01
C LEU A 105 10.41 28.58 -9.57
N ALA A 106 9.11 28.49 -9.76
CA ALA A 106 8.33 27.27 -9.48
C ALA A 106 8.82 26.09 -10.32
N ALA A 107 9.05 26.29 -11.63
CA ALA A 107 9.65 25.29 -12.50
C ALA A 107 11.07 24.90 -12.04
N GLY A 108 11.86 25.86 -11.55
CA GLY A 108 13.18 25.61 -10.96
C GLY A 108 13.08 24.71 -9.72
N ILE A 109 12.13 24.97 -8.84
CA ILE A 109 11.84 24.16 -7.64
C ILE A 109 11.42 22.75 -8.04
N SER A 110 10.57 22.59 -9.04
CA SER A 110 10.09 21.30 -9.53
C SER A 110 11.21 20.39 -10.04
N ARG A 111 12.30 20.98 -10.57
CA ARG A 111 13.50 20.26 -11.03
C ARG A 111 14.41 19.77 -9.89
N VAL A 112 14.15 20.09 -8.63
CA VAL A 112 14.91 19.52 -7.51
C VAL A 112 14.69 18.01 -7.49
N LYS A 113 15.76 17.24 -7.69
CA LYS A 113 15.69 15.78 -7.66
C LYS A 113 15.43 15.29 -6.24
N GLY A 114 14.58 14.29 -6.09
CA GLY A 114 14.38 13.57 -4.83
C GLY A 114 15.60 12.72 -4.46
N VAL A 115 15.53 12.10 -3.29
CA VAL A 115 16.54 11.15 -2.81
C VAL A 115 16.29 9.80 -3.50
N LYS A 116 17.35 9.20 -4.05
CA LYS A 116 17.26 7.87 -4.66
C LYS A 116 17.03 6.83 -3.56
N GLN A 117 16.07 5.97 -3.77
CA GLN A 117 15.92 4.77 -2.95
C GLN A 117 16.82 3.71 -3.55
N LEU A 118 17.87 3.35 -2.82
CA LEU A 118 18.76 2.25 -3.19
C LEU A 118 18.17 0.95 -2.68
N GLY A 119 17.97 0.00 -3.58
CA GLY A 119 17.41 -1.31 -3.28
C GLY A 119 15.88 -1.36 -3.26
N PHE A 120 15.37 -2.56 -3.40
CA PHE A 120 13.95 -2.90 -3.31
C PHE A 120 13.71 -3.64 -2.00
N ARG A 121 12.93 -3.06 -1.10
CA ARG A 121 12.42 -3.82 0.04
C ARG A 121 11.33 -4.75 -0.50
N SER A 122 11.62 -6.05 -0.54
CA SER A 122 10.62 -7.06 -0.90
C SER A 122 9.42 -7.06 0.06
N GLY A 123 9.58 -6.43 1.22
CA GLY A 123 8.59 -6.40 2.31
C GLY A 123 8.60 -7.70 3.12
N ASN A 124 7.91 -7.66 4.23
CA ASN A 124 7.69 -8.85 5.03
C ASN A 124 6.43 -9.56 4.51
N TRP A 125 6.49 -10.87 4.37
CA TRP A 125 5.33 -11.75 4.20
C TRP A 125 5.54 -12.98 5.05
N LEU A 126 4.46 -13.62 5.42
CA LEU A 126 4.46 -14.81 6.25
C LEU A 126 4.30 -16.05 5.39
N SER A 127 4.88 -17.17 5.79
CA SER A 127 4.56 -18.47 5.24
C SER A 127 3.13 -18.90 5.65
N ALA A 128 2.62 -19.99 5.08
CA ALA A 128 1.33 -20.55 5.46
C ALA A 128 1.33 -20.99 6.94
N GLU A 129 2.43 -21.62 7.41
CA GLU A 129 2.63 -22.09 8.78
C GLU A 129 2.66 -20.90 9.75
N GLN A 130 3.45 -19.85 9.44
CA GLN A 130 3.51 -18.63 10.23
C GLN A 130 2.16 -17.94 10.31
N SER A 131 1.41 -17.90 9.21
CA SER A 131 0.07 -17.30 9.16
C SER A 131 -0.92 -18.09 10.03
N SER A 132 -0.86 -19.43 9.99
CA SER A 132 -1.64 -20.31 10.87
C SER A 132 -1.31 -20.08 12.34
N GLU A 133 -0.02 -19.92 12.66
CA GLU A 133 0.40 -19.67 14.05
C GLU A 133 -0.11 -18.32 14.56
N VAL A 134 -0.07 -17.27 13.75
CA VAL A 134 -0.67 -15.97 14.11
C VAL A 134 -2.18 -16.09 14.37
N LEU A 135 -2.90 -16.86 13.54
CA LEU A 135 -4.33 -17.11 13.74
C LEU A 135 -4.62 -17.87 15.04
N LYS A 136 -3.81 -18.87 15.41
CA LYS A 136 -3.94 -19.60 16.69
C LYS A 136 -3.84 -18.67 17.90
N HIS A 137 -2.96 -17.68 17.86
CA HIS A 137 -2.81 -16.70 18.93
C HIS A 137 -3.98 -15.71 19.08
N ALA A 138 -4.87 -15.66 18.10
CA ALA A 138 -6.13 -14.91 18.18
C ALA A 138 -7.31 -15.80 18.61
N CYS A 139 -7.17 -17.14 18.59
CA CYS A 139 -8.23 -18.06 18.96
C CYS A 139 -8.60 -17.93 20.46
N GLY A 140 -9.89 -18.09 20.76
CA GLY A 140 -10.41 -18.11 22.12
C GLY A 140 -11.90 -17.79 22.16
N ASP A 141 -12.52 -18.09 23.31
CA ASP A 141 -13.97 -17.97 23.48
C ASP A 141 -14.45 -16.57 23.83
N SER A 142 -13.51 -15.68 24.25
CA SER A 142 -13.87 -14.33 24.60
C SER A 142 -14.38 -13.53 23.37
N MET A 143 -15.30 -12.61 23.63
CA MET A 143 -15.84 -11.72 22.59
C MET A 143 -14.73 -11.00 21.81
N ARG A 144 -13.66 -10.61 22.50
CA ARG A 144 -12.51 -9.96 21.86
C ARG A 144 -11.72 -10.93 20.97
N ALA A 145 -11.51 -12.17 21.42
CA ALA A 145 -10.80 -13.19 20.63
C ALA A 145 -11.57 -13.51 19.35
N LYS A 146 -12.88 -13.71 19.42
CA LYS A 146 -13.72 -13.93 18.23
C LYS A 146 -13.63 -12.80 17.23
N ARG A 147 -13.66 -11.53 17.69
CA ARG A 147 -13.48 -10.37 16.84
C ARG A 147 -12.10 -10.34 16.20
N ASP A 148 -11.06 -10.50 17.00
CA ASP A 148 -9.67 -10.36 16.55
C ASP A 148 -9.30 -11.48 15.59
N TYR A 149 -9.80 -12.70 15.81
CA TYR A 149 -9.68 -13.83 14.88
C TYR A 149 -10.36 -13.54 13.54
N ALA A 150 -11.60 -13.04 13.54
CA ALA A 150 -12.32 -12.69 12.32
C ALA A 150 -11.61 -11.56 11.55
N MET A 151 -11.06 -10.55 12.26
CA MET A 151 -10.24 -9.50 11.62
C MET A 151 -9.01 -10.07 10.92
N LEU A 152 -8.27 -10.96 11.59
CA LEU A 152 -7.08 -11.59 11.00
C LEU A 152 -7.45 -12.52 9.84
N ALA A 153 -8.52 -13.30 9.98
CA ALA A 153 -9.04 -14.16 8.90
C ALA A 153 -9.36 -13.35 7.63
N MET A 154 -10.04 -12.21 7.78
CA MET A 154 -10.35 -11.30 6.67
C MET A 154 -9.09 -10.67 6.05
N LEU A 155 -8.09 -10.32 6.87
CA LEU A 155 -6.83 -9.77 6.36
C LEU A 155 -6.02 -10.82 5.59
N PHE A 156 -5.91 -12.05 6.09
CA PHE A 156 -5.17 -13.13 5.45
C PHE A 156 -5.92 -13.72 4.24
N GLY A 157 -7.22 -13.94 4.35
CA GLY A 157 -7.97 -14.64 3.32
C GLY A 157 -8.47 -13.74 2.18
N CYS A 158 -8.76 -12.47 2.48
CA CYS A 158 -9.31 -11.52 1.51
C CYS A 158 -8.37 -10.37 1.16
N GLY A 159 -7.25 -10.21 1.88
CA GLY A 159 -6.24 -9.21 1.62
C GLY A 159 -6.73 -7.76 1.72
N PHE A 160 -7.68 -7.46 2.60
CA PHE A 160 -8.19 -6.10 2.80
C PHE A 160 -7.12 -5.11 3.26
N ARG A 161 -7.28 -3.85 2.85
CA ARG A 161 -6.56 -2.76 3.51
C ARG A 161 -7.19 -2.51 4.88
N ARG A 162 -6.38 -2.07 5.84
CA ARG A 162 -6.84 -1.76 7.20
C ARG A 162 -8.05 -0.80 7.22
N SER A 163 -8.06 0.20 6.33
CA SER A 163 -9.17 1.15 6.20
C SER A 163 -10.43 0.52 5.60
N GLU A 164 -10.26 -0.41 4.67
CA GLU A 164 -11.35 -1.17 4.08
C GLU A 164 -12.00 -2.07 5.13
N LEU A 165 -11.18 -2.86 5.84
CA LEU A 165 -11.67 -3.78 6.88
C LEU A 165 -12.56 -3.10 7.93
N VAL A 166 -12.13 -1.94 8.46
CA VAL A 166 -12.94 -1.22 9.47
C VAL A 166 -14.16 -0.54 8.89
N GLY A 167 -14.20 -0.40 7.58
CA GLY A 167 -15.30 0.21 6.83
C GLY A 167 -16.36 -0.79 6.38
N LEU A 168 -16.12 -2.10 6.46
CA LEU A 168 -17.04 -3.12 5.97
C LEU A 168 -18.39 -3.08 6.68
N GLU A 169 -19.45 -3.16 5.91
CA GLU A 169 -20.82 -3.26 6.38
C GLU A 169 -21.39 -4.64 6.09
N LEU A 170 -22.35 -5.08 6.90
CA LEU A 170 -22.85 -6.46 6.83
C LEU A 170 -23.62 -6.74 5.55
N ASP A 171 -24.33 -5.76 5.02
CA ASP A 171 -25.08 -5.83 3.77
C ASP A 171 -24.20 -5.95 2.52
N GLU A 172 -22.93 -5.53 2.61
CA GLU A 172 -21.93 -5.74 1.55
C GLU A 172 -21.52 -7.21 1.42
N VAL A 173 -21.77 -8.06 2.45
CA VAL A 173 -21.42 -9.49 2.43
C VAL A 173 -22.56 -10.29 1.81
N GLN A 174 -22.41 -10.66 0.55
CA GLN A 174 -23.46 -11.28 -0.25
C GLN A 174 -22.99 -12.57 -0.93
N MET A 175 -23.95 -13.43 -1.27
CA MET A 175 -23.70 -14.59 -2.11
C MET A 175 -23.71 -14.15 -3.59
N ARG A 176 -22.63 -14.45 -4.32
CA ARG A 176 -22.50 -14.18 -5.76
C ARG A 176 -21.93 -15.41 -6.46
N GLN A 177 -22.62 -15.88 -7.49
CA GLN A 177 -22.18 -17.04 -8.29
C GLN A 177 -21.78 -18.27 -7.44
N GLY A 178 -22.54 -18.55 -6.37
CA GLY A 178 -22.24 -19.66 -5.47
C GLY A 178 -21.10 -19.41 -4.46
N HIS A 179 -20.53 -18.21 -4.43
CA HIS A 179 -19.46 -17.80 -3.50
C HIS A 179 -19.89 -16.61 -2.64
N TRP A 180 -19.46 -16.62 -1.37
CA TRP A 180 -19.54 -15.43 -0.53
C TRP A 180 -18.55 -14.37 -1.01
N ALA A 181 -18.99 -13.12 -1.03
CA ALA A 181 -18.15 -12.00 -1.44
C ALA A 181 -18.54 -10.72 -0.71
N VAL A 182 -17.58 -9.81 -0.51
CA VAL A 182 -17.85 -8.41 -0.25
C VAL A 182 -18.01 -7.72 -1.59
N VAL A 183 -19.22 -7.22 -1.85
CA VAL A 183 -19.56 -6.54 -3.11
C VAL A 183 -19.35 -5.04 -3.00
N ASP A 184 -19.06 -4.41 -4.13
CA ASP A 184 -18.95 -2.96 -4.30
C ASP A 184 -18.00 -2.26 -3.33
N LEU A 185 -16.99 -2.98 -2.86
CA LEU A 185 -15.98 -2.42 -1.96
C LEU A 185 -15.24 -1.24 -2.61
N ILE A 186 -15.41 -0.07 -2.02
CA ILE A 186 -14.73 1.16 -2.46
C ILE A 186 -13.30 1.19 -1.92
N GLY A 187 -12.33 1.00 -2.79
CA GLY A 187 -10.91 1.03 -2.47
C GLY A 187 -10.29 2.42 -2.53
N LYS A 188 -8.96 2.48 -2.37
CA LYS A 188 -8.19 3.73 -2.50
C LYS A 188 -8.37 4.31 -3.91
N GLY A 189 -8.71 5.60 -3.97
CA GLY A 189 -8.91 6.31 -5.25
C GLY A 189 -10.29 6.12 -5.86
N GLY A 190 -11.27 5.57 -5.11
CA GLY A 190 -12.63 5.37 -5.58
C GLY A 190 -12.82 4.13 -6.46
N HIS A 191 -11.82 3.28 -6.61
CA HIS A 191 -11.93 2.03 -7.37
C HIS A 191 -12.86 1.05 -6.64
N ILE A 192 -13.90 0.61 -7.33
CA ILE A 192 -14.86 -0.37 -6.82
C ILE A 192 -14.40 -1.76 -7.25
N ARG A 193 -14.49 -2.74 -6.33
CA ARG A 193 -14.22 -4.15 -6.61
C ARG A 193 -15.06 -5.07 -5.73
N THR A 194 -15.27 -6.28 -6.21
CA THR A 194 -15.84 -7.38 -5.43
C THR A 194 -14.70 -8.28 -4.93
N VAL A 195 -14.75 -8.66 -3.66
CA VAL A 195 -13.72 -9.48 -3.02
C VAL A 195 -14.34 -10.79 -2.55
N PRO A 196 -13.96 -11.95 -3.14
CA PRO A 196 -14.46 -13.24 -2.69
C PRO A 196 -14.00 -13.56 -1.27
N ILE A 197 -14.86 -14.21 -0.48
CA ILE A 197 -14.63 -14.62 0.89
C ILE A 197 -14.51 -16.14 0.94
N PRO A 198 -13.35 -16.72 1.26
CA PRO A 198 -13.21 -18.16 1.47
C PRO A 198 -14.13 -18.66 2.60
N LEU A 199 -14.60 -19.90 2.51
CA LEU A 199 -15.55 -20.47 3.48
C LEU A 199 -15.03 -20.44 4.93
N TRP A 200 -13.73 -20.68 5.15
CA TRP A 200 -13.14 -20.60 6.48
C TRP A 200 -13.13 -19.18 7.06
N VAL A 201 -12.98 -18.17 6.19
CA VAL A 201 -13.08 -16.76 6.57
C VAL A 201 -14.52 -16.40 6.89
N LYS A 202 -15.46 -16.87 6.07
CA LYS A 202 -16.91 -16.66 6.29
C LYS A 202 -17.34 -17.26 7.63
N ALA A 203 -16.89 -18.48 7.94
CA ALA A 203 -17.18 -19.12 9.22
C ALA A 203 -16.66 -18.29 10.42
N ALA A 204 -15.46 -17.75 10.33
CA ALA A 204 -14.90 -16.85 11.35
C ALA A 204 -15.72 -15.55 11.50
N LEU A 205 -16.16 -15.00 10.38
CA LEU A 205 -17.01 -13.83 10.35
C LEU A 205 -18.36 -14.07 11.00
N ASP A 206 -18.99 -15.21 10.68
CA ASP A 206 -20.30 -15.61 11.24
C ASP A 206 -20.22 -15.85 12.74
N GLN A 207 -19.16 -16.50 13.24
CA GLN A 207 -18.94 -16.67 14.66
C GLN A 207 -18.84 -15.32 15.40
N TRP A 208 -18.16 -14.35 14.81
CA TRP A 208 -18.07 -13.01 15.36
C TRP A 208 -19.42 -12.30 15.34
N THR A 209 -20.08 -12.20 14.17
CA THR A 209 -21.33 -11.45 14.03
C THR A 209 -22.45 -12.02 14.87
N ALA A 210 -22.57 -13.36 14.94
CA ALA A 210 -23.52 -14.05 15.81
C ALA A 210 -23.24 -13.77 17.29
N ALA A 211 -21.98 -13.90 17.74
CA ALA A 211 -21.63 -13.65 19.13
C ALA A 211 -21.81 -12.18 19.55
N ALA A 212 -21.55 -11.24 18.63
CA ALA A 212 -21.65 -9.81 18.88
C ALA A 212 -23.08 -9.25 18.67
N GLY A 213 -24.02 -10.05 18.12
CA GLY A 213 -25.36 -9.62 17.79
C GLY A 213 -25.40 -8.56 16.67
N VAL A 214 -24.44 -8.61 15.74
CA VAL A 214 -24.39 -7.67 14.61
C VAL A 214 -25.36 -8.14 13.54
N THR A 215 -26.45 -7.39 13.36
CA THR A 215 -27.50 -7.64 12.35
C THR A 215 -27.50 -6.63 11.22
N GLU A 216 -26.86 -5.48 11.40
CA GLU A 216 -26.81 -4.40 10.42
C GLU A 216 -25.58 -3.49 10.66
N GLY A 217 -25.26 -2.69 9.66
CA GLY A 217 -24.19 -1.69 9.70
C GLY A 217 -22.80 -2.30 9.76
N ARG A 218 -21.88 -1.63 10.46
CA ARG A 218 -20.47 -2.04 10.47
C ARG A 218 -20.25 -3.38 11.14
N ILE A 219 -19.56 -4.27 10.43
CA ILE A 219 -19.26 -5.63 10.90
C ILE A 219 -18.43 -5.62 12.18
N PHE A 220 -17.33 -4.84 12.22
CA PHE A 220 -16.43 -4.84 13.36
C PHE A 220 -16.73 -3.69 14.31
N GLN A 221 -17.10 -4.05 15.53
CA GLN A 221 -17.43 -3.12 16.59
C GLN A 221 -16.43 -3.20 17.75
N ALA A 222 -16.40 -2.15 18.59
CA ALA A 222 -15.52 -2.12 19.74
C ALA A 222 -15.99 -3.09 20.84
N VAL A 223 -15.02 -3.71 21.54
CA VAL A 223 -15.27 -4.60 22.69
C VAL A 223 -14.61 -4.02 23.92
N ALA A 224 -15.38 -3.76 24.95
CA ALA A 224 -14.91 -3.30 26.26
C ALA A 224 -14.06 -4.37 26.97
N ARG A 225 -13.40 -4.00 28.06
CA ARG A 225 -12.64 -4.98 28.90
C ARG A 225 -13.56 -6.03 29.53
N THR A 226 -14.82 -5.67 29.78
CA THR A 226 -15.87 -6.55 30.31
C THR A 226 -16.42 -7.54 29.29
N GLY A 227 -15.99 -7.47 28.02
CA GLY A 227 -16.55 -8.28 26.92
C GLY A 227 -17.78 -7.66 26.25
N LYS A 228 -18.32 -6.55 26.75
CA LYS A 228 -19.48 -5.89 26.13
C LYS A 228 -19.08 -5.25 24.81
N VAL A 229 -19.85 -5.54 23.76
CA VAL A 229 -19.76 -4.88 22.44
C VAL A 229 -20.41 -3.49 22.55
N TRP A 230 -19.77 -2.49 21.96
CA TRP A 230 -20.27 -1.11 22.01
C TRP A 230 -19.78 -0.29 20.78
N GLY A 231 -20.47 0.81 20.52
CA GLY A 231 -20.15 1.74 19.45
C GLY A 231 -20.53 1.24 18.06
N LYS A 232 -20.38 2.10 17.06
CA LYS A 232 -20.78 1.85 15.67
C LYS A 232 -19.64 1.36 14.78
N GLY A 233 -18.50 0.98 15.36
CA GLY A 233 -17.35 0.51 14.60
C GLY A 233 -16.05 0.49 15.40
N VAL A 234 -14.94 0.21 14.75
CA VAL A 234 -13.58 0.22 15.31
C VAL A 234 -12.68 1.19 14.55
N SER A 235 -11.67 1.71 15.23
CA SER A 235 -10.64 2.50 14.57
C SER A 235 -9.60 1.63 13.88
N GLN A 236 -8.93 2.16 12.88
CA GLN A 236 -7.80 1.48 12.21
C GLN A 236 -6.66 1.12 13.17
N ASN A 237 -6.53 1.82 14.30
CA ASN A 237 -5.52 1.52 15.32
C ASN A 237 -5.81 0.21 16.05
N VAL A 238 -7.09 -0.16 16.22
CA VAL A 238 -7.46 -1.47 16.80
C VAL A 238 -6.93 -2.60 15.92
N VAL A 239 -7.15 -2.51 14.60
CA VAL A 239 -6.64 -3.52 13.65
C VAL A 239 -5.12 -3.61 13.70
N TRP A 240 -4.44 -2.46 13.74
CA TRP A 240 -2.98 -2.43 13.85
C TRP A 240 -2.50 -3.11 15.13
N TYR A 241 -3.17 -2.84 16.27
CA TYR A 241 -2.83 -3.40 17.55
C TYR A 241 -3.07 -4.93 17.58
N VAL A 242 -4.19 -5.40 17.03
CA VAL A 242 -4.51 -6.83 16.92
C VAL A 242 -3.42 -7.56 16.13
N VAL A 243 -3.10 -7.08 14.95
CA VAL A 243 -2.04 -7.68 14.10
C VAL A 243 -0.71 -7.70 14.83
N LYS A 244 -0.30 -6.56 15.40
CA LYS A 244 0.97 -6.46 16.11
C LYS A 244 1.03 -7.44 17.28
N THR A 245 0.02 -7.46 18.14
CA THR A 245 -0.01 -8.32 19.33
C THR A 245 -0.01 -9.81 18.98
N CYS A 246 -0.79 -10.24 17.99
CA CYS A 246 -0.83 -11.65 17.58
C CYS A 246 0.47 -12.09 16.89
N CYS A 247 1.08 -11.23 16.07
CA CYS A 247 2.38 -11.53 15.46
C CYS A 247 3.50 -11.60 16.51
N GLU A 248 3.55 -10.66 17.47
CA GLU A 248 4.53 -10.69 18.55
C GLU A 248 4.40 -11.95 19.42
N ARG A 249 3.17 -12.39 19.71
CA ARG A 249 2.92 -13.67 20.42
C ARG A 249 3.38 -14.89 19.62
N ALA A 250 3.29 -14.84 18.31
CA ALA A 250 3.81 -15.85 17.41
C ALA A 250 5.34 -15.76 17.17
N GLY A 251 6.05 -14.89 17.91
CA GLY A 251 7.49 -14.67 17.75
C GLY A 251 7.89 -13.91 16.47
N LEU A 252 6.94 -13.22 15.85
CA LEU A 252 7.16 -12.49 14.58
C LEU A 252 7.20 -10.99 14.86
N GLU A 253 8.38 -10.41 14.73
CA GLU A 253 8.59 -8.97 14.91
C GLU A 253 8.38 -8.18 13.62
N HIS A 254 8.05 -6.88 13.77
CA HIS A 254 7.96 -5.91 12.67
C HIS A 254 6.92 -6.22 11.59
N ILE A 255 5.88 -6.99 11.90
CA ILE A 255 4.76 -7.26 11.00
C ILE A 255 3.66 -6.19 11.18
N ALA A 256 3.17 -5.69 10.07
CA ALA A 256 2.10 -4.69 10.01
C ALA A 256 0.90 -5.21 9.19
N PRO A 257 -0.31 -4.62 9.32
CA PRO A 257 -1.49 -5.06 8.56
C PRO A 257 -1.29 -5.10 7.03
N HIS A 258 -0.41 -4.27 6.50
CA HIS A 258 -0.10 -4.29 5.07
C HIS A 258 0.73 -5.51 4.64
N ASP A 259 1.50 -6.06 5.57
CA ASP A 259 2.27 -7.29 5.32
C ASP A 259 1.35 -8.52 5.28
N LEU A 260 0.25 -8.54 6.05
CA LEU A 260 -0.77 -9.59 5.95
C LEU A 260 -1.46 -9.60 4.58
N ARG A 261 -1.76 -8.41 4.04
CA ARG A 261 -2.28 -8.29 2.68
C ARG A 261 -1.26 -8.78 1.64
N ARG A 262 0.04 -8.52 1.86
CA ARG A 262 1.11 -9.04 1.01
C ARG A 262 1.23 -10.56 1.15
N THR A 263 1.05 -11.08 2.37
CA THR A 263 0.99 -12.52 2.64
C THR A 263 -0.16 -13.18 1.88
N CYS A 264 -1.37 -12.62 1.93
CA CYS A 264 -2.51 -13.10 1.14
C CYS A 264 -2.15 -13.23 -0.34
N ALA A 265 -1.61 -12.15 -0.94
CA ALA A 265 -1.19 -12.16 -2.34
C ALA A 265 -0.13 -13.25 -2.63
N LYS A 266 0.86 -13.37 -1.74
CA LYS A 266 1.94 -14.35 -1.92
C LYS A 266 1.43 -15.79 -1.81
N LEU A 267 0.57 -16.07 -0.85
CA LEU A 267 -0.07 -17.38 -0.69
C LEU A 267 -0.94 -17.73 -1.91
N CYS A 268 -1.76 -16.79 -2.41
CA CYS A 268 -2.51 -17.00 -3.65
C CYS A 268 -1.59 -17.34 -4.82
N HIS A 269 -0.50 -16.60 -5.00
CA HIS A 269 0.45 -16.83 -6.08
C HIS A 269 1.19 -18.17 -5.93
N THR A 270 1.59 -18.54 -4.70
CA THR A 270 2.27 -19.81 -4.43
C THR A 270 1.33 -21.00 -4.67
N SER A 271 0.02 -20.81 -4.48
CA SER A 271 -1.03 -21.79 -4.80
C SER A 271 -1.47 -21.75 -6.26
N SER A 272 -0.61 -21.29 -7.17
CA SER A 272 -0.84 -21.21 -8.61
C SER A 272 -1.97 -20.27 -9.05
N GLY A 273 -2.32 -19.29 -8.21
CA GLY A 273 -3.26 -18.23 -8.57
C GLY A 273 -2.71 -17.32 -9.66
N GLU A 274 -3.52 -17.01 -10.65
CA GLU A 274 -3.20 -16.13 -11.77
C GLU A 274 -2.94 -14.69 -11.28
N LEU A 275 -1.96 -14.02 -11.86
CA LEU A 275 -1.56 -12.65 -11.47
C LEU A 275 -2.72 -11.65 -11.64
N GLU A 276 -3.52 -11.80 -12.67
CA GLU A 276 -4.68 -10.95 -12.93
C GLU A 276 -5.76 -11.13 -11.86
N GLN A 277 -6.05 -12.37 -11.45
CA GLN A 277 -6.99 -12.67 -10.38
C GLN A 277 -6.50 -12.08 -9.04
N ILE A 278 -5.20 -12.17 -8.77
CA ILE A 278 -4.61 -11.54 -7.59
C ILE A 278 -4.66 -10.01 -7.69
N GLN A 279 -4.49 -9.45 -8.89
CA GLN A 279 -4.67 -8.01 -9.13
C GLN A 279 -6.09 -7.55 -8.80
N PHE A 280 -7.10 -8.27 -9.29
CA PHE A 280 -8.52 -7.98 -9.01
C PHE A 280 -8.82 -8.10 -7.51
N LEU A 281 -8.40 -9.19 -6.87
CA LEU A 281 -8.55 -9.40 -5.43
C LEU A 281 -8.01 -8.21 -4.63
N LEU A 282 -6.81 -7.76 -4.97
CA LEU A 282 -6.16 -6.66 -4.28
C LEU A 282 -6.64 -5.27 -4.73
N GLY A 283 -7.27 -5.13 -5.88
CA GLY A 283 -7.62 -3.84 -6.48
C GLY A 283 -6.38 -3.00 -6.76
N HIS A 284 -5.41 -3.58 -7.46
CA HIS A 284 -4.26 -2.86 -8.00
C HIS A 284 -4.60 -2.31 -9.38
N ALA A 285 -4.26 -1.06 -9.66
CA ALA A 285 -4.54 -0.41 -10.93
C ALA A 285 -3.78 -1.04 -12.13
N SER A 286 -2.71 -1.79 -11.88
CA SER A 286 -1.94 -2.48 -12.92
C SER A 286 -1.33 -3.78 -12.43
N VAL A 287 -1.18 -4.75 -13.34
CA VAL A 287 -0.48 -6.03 -13.10
C VAL A 287 0.96 -5.81 -12.64
N GLN A 288 1.67 -4.83 -13.21
CA GLN A 288 3.03 -4.46 -12.81
C GLN A 288 3.13 -4.09 -11.32
N THR A 289 2.05 -3.53 -10.74
CA THR A 289 2.01 -3.27 -9.30
C THR A 289 1.92 -4.58 -8.53
N THR A 290 1.16 -5.55 -9.02
CA THR A 290 1.03 -6.89 -8.43
C THR A 290 2.35 -7.66 -8.55
N GLU A 291 2.98 -7.69 -9.71
CA GLU A 291 4.30 -8.32 -9.93
C GLU A 291 5.36 -7.75 -8.98
N ARG A 292 5.45 -6.43 -8.90
CA ARG A 292 6.38 -5.76 -7.97
C ARG A 292 6.05 -6.07 -6.51
N TYR A 293 4.78 -6.18 -6.20
CA TYR A 293 4.29 -6.49 -4.85
C TYR A 293 4.65 -7.92 -4.43
N LEU A 294 4.53 -8.88 -5.35
CA LEU A 294 4.89 -10.28 -5.16
C LEU A 294 6.38 -10.55 -5.25
N GLY A 295 7.15 -9.62 -5.85
CA GLY A 295 8.56 -9.85 -6.15
C GLY A 295 8.75 -10.97 -7.16
N CYS A 296 7.84 -11.10 -8.14
CA CYS A 296 7.89 -12.14 -9.15
C CYS A 296 9.20 -12.11 -9.89
N LYS A 297 9.89 -13.26 -9.91
CA LYS A 297 11.06 -13.55 -10.73
C LYS A 297 10.78 -14.83 -11.50
N GLN A 298 11.50 -15.03 -12.59
CA GLN A 298 11.43 -16.28 -13.32
C GLN A 298 11.71 -17.46 -12.38
N ASN A 299 10.82 -18.43 -12.36
CA ASN A 299 10.96 -19.65 -11.57
C ASN A 299 11.61 -20.72 -12.46
N LEU A 300 12.90 -20.92 -12.30
CA LEU A 300 13.62 -21.91 -13.06
C LEU A 300 13.44 -23.35 -12.54
N GLY A 301 12.94 -23.49 -11.31
CA GLY A 301 12.61 -24.81 -10.74
C GLY A 301 11.30 -25.39 -11.28
N HIS A 302 10.38 -24.52 -11.68
CA HIS A 302 9.08 -24.88 -12.28
C HIS A 302 8.76 -23.86 -13.38
N PRO A 303 9.43 -23.93 -14.53
CA PRO A 303 9.25 -23.01 -15.62
C PRO A 303 7.89 -23.24 -16.28
N VAL A 304 7.23 -22.15 -16.71
CA VAL A 304 5.89 -22.20 -17.29
C VAL A 304 5.82 -22.97 -18.60
N ASN A 305 6.92 -23.09 -19.31
CA ASN A 305 7.01 -23.88 -20.54
C ASN A 305 7.06 -25.39 -20.31
N ASP A 306 7.23 -25.86 -19.06
CA ASP A 306 7.10 -27.29 -18.72
C ASP A 306 5.62 -27.72 -18.57
N LEU A 307 4.67 -26.76 -18.57
CA LEU A 307 3.24 -27.04 -18.47
C LEU A 307 2.65 -27.70 -19.74
N PHE A 308 3.36 -27.69 -20.84
CA PHE A 308 2.91 -28.32 -22.08
C PHE A 308 4.05 -29.11 -22.72
N ASP A 309 3.69 -30.25 -23.35
CA ASP A 309 4.61 -31.09 -24.13
C ASP A 309 3.93 -31.46 -25.47
N LEU A 310 4.39 -30.82 -26.54
CA LEU A 310 3.85 -31.03 -27.88
C LEU A 310 4.13 -32.44 -28.43
N ARG A 311 5.03 -33.21 -27.82
CA ARG A 311 5.32 -34.59 -28.23
C ARG A 311 4.21 -35.58 -27.84
N ARG A 312 3.41 -35.27 -26.80
CA ARG A 312 2.30 -36.14 -26.35
C ARG A 312 1.28 -36.42 -27.45
N ASP A 313 0.98 -35.40 -28.24
CA ASP A 313 0.01 -35.53 -29.35
C ASP A 313 0.59 -36.32 -30.52
N LEU A 314 1.90 -36.26 -30.75
CA LEU A 314 2.60 -37.03 -31.77
C LEU A 314 2.73 -38.51 -31.36
N GLN A 315 2.92 -38.81 -30.12
CA GLN A 315 2.96 -40.17 -29.58
C GLN A 315 1.59 -40.86 -29.60
N ALA A 316 0.54 -40.12 -29.31
CA ALA A 316 -0.83 -40.61 -29.40
C ALA A 316 -1.23 -40.97 -30.85
N GLN A 317 -0.73 -40.23 -31.84
CA GLN A 317 -0.93 -40.54 -33.25
C GLN A 317 -0.10 -41.73 -33.72
N ALA A 318 1.14 -41.88 -33.21
CA ALA A 318 2.01 -43.02 -33.56
C ALA A 318 1.45 -44.36 -32.99
N THR A 319 0.99 -44.38 -31.78
CA THR A 319 0.36 -45.57 -31.16
C THR A 319 -0.98 -45.95 -31.79
N GLY A 320 -1.73 -44.95 -32.30
CA GLY A 320 -2.96 -45.15 -33.08
C GLY A 320 -2.68 -45.78 -34.45
N PHE A 321 -1.54 -45.52 -35.05
CA PHE A 321 -1.12 -46.10 -36.34
C PHE A 321 -0.67 -47.56 -36.20
N GLU A 322 0.01 -47.93 -35.13
CA GLU A 322 0.42 -49.32 -34.87
C GLU A 322 -0.76 -50.24 -34.55
N SER A 323 -1.76 -49.72 -33.86
CA SER A 323 -3.00 -50.51 -33.56
C SER A 323 -3.88 -50.72 -34.82
N ALA A 324 -3.80 -49.83 -35.81
CA ALA A 324 -4.51 -49.98 -37.08
C ALA A 324 -3.80 -50.95 -38.06
N ALA A 325 -2.46 -51.09 -37.94
CA ALA A 325 -1.69 -52.01 -38.77
C ALA A 325 -1.82 -53.51 -38.37
N MET A 326 -2.25 -53.79 -37.12
CA MET A 326 -2.50 -55.16 -36.65
C MET A 326 -3.89 -55.70 -37.02
N ASN A 327 -4.83 -54.86 -37.53
CA ASN A 327 -6.14 -55.31 -38.00
C ASN A 327 -6.20 -55.35 -39.53
N GLY A 328 -5.56 -56.37 -40.10
CA GLY A 328 -5.40 -56.66 -41.49
C GLY A 328 -6.51 -56.18 -42.46
N SER A 329 -6.28 -55.04 -43.10
CA SER A 329 -6.93 -54.67 -44.33
C SER A 329 -5.93 -53.99 -45.25
N THR A 330 -5.59 -54.66 -46.34
CA THR A 330 -4.67 -54.23 -47.40
C THR A 330 -5.22 -52.94 -48.03
N PRO A 331 -4.50 -51.83 -48.05
CA PRO A 331 -4.92 -50.66 -48.80
C PRO A 331 -4.54 -50.77 -50.27
N ALA A 332 -5.45 -50.43 -51.14
CA ALA A 332 -5.31 -50.34 -52.57
C ALA A 332 -4.21 -49.36 -52.97
N ALA A 333 -3.51 -49.70 -54.04
CA ALA A 333 -2.40 -48.93 -54.62
C ALA A 333 -2.76 -47.47 -54.96
N MET A 334 -1.95 -46.55 -54.50
CA MET A 334 -1.99 -45.14 -54.91
C MET A 334 -1.05 -44.88 -56.08
N PRO A 335 -1.41 -43.98 -57.00
CA PRO A 335 -0.62 -43.68 -58.21
C PRO A 335 0.58 -42.80 -57.88
N SER A 336 1.68 -43.11 -58.54
CA SER A 336 2.97 -42.41 -58.54
C SER A 336 2.83 -40.90 -58.88
N ARG A 337 3.34 -40.05 -58.03
CA ARG A 337 3.61 -38.63 -58.35
C ARG A 337 5.08 -38.44 -58.65
N GLN A 338 5.28 -37.84 -59.79
CA GLN A 338 6.54 -37.48 -60.45
C GLN A 338 7.42 -36.59 -59.58
N GLY A 339 8.74 -36.76 -59.87
CA GLY A 339 9.85 -36.09 -59.21
C GLY A 339 9.89 -34.58 -59.29
N ILE A 340 10.47 -33.99 -58.30
CA ILE A 340 11.02 -32.65 -58.31
C ILE A 340 12.52 -32.82 -58.02
N GLU A 341 13.32 -32.50 -59.03
CA GLU A 341 14.77 -32.44 -58.93
C GLU A 341 15.24 -31.38 -57.97
N CYS A 342 16.08 -31.72 -57.03
CA CYS A 342 16.85 -30.77 -56.24
C CYS A 342 18.17 -30.48 -56.94
N CYS A 343 18.29 -29.22 -57.38
CA CYS A 343 19.56 -28.69 -57.89
C CYS A 343 20.60 -28.58 -56.75
N HIS A 344 21.71 -29.23 -56.96
CA HIS A 344 22.93 -29.03 -56.16
C HIS A 344 23.59 -27.71 -56.53
N GLY A 345 23.91 -26.90 -55.53
CA GLY A 345 24.82 -25.77 -55.64
C GLY A 345 25.65 -25.72 -54.37
N GLY A 346 26.89 -26.19 -54.49
CA GLY A 346 27.86 -26.15 -53.40
C GLY A 346 28.48 -24.77 -53.20
N SER A 347 28.80 -24.43 -52.03
CA SER A 347 29.97 -23.59 -51.68
C SER A 347 30.40 -23.87 -50.25
N GLU A 348 31.65 -24.32 -50.19
CA GLU A 348 32.46 -24.47 -48.98
C GLU A 348 32.60 -23.12 -48.29
N HIS A 349 32.29 -23.08 -46.97
CA HIS A 349 32.93 -22.09 -46.07
C HIS A 349 33.16 -22.70 -44.68
N GLU A 350 34.39 -22.52 -44.28
CA GLU A 350 35.12 -22.95 -43.10
C GLU A 350 34.36 -22.80 -41.79
N GLN A 351 34.54 -23.83 -40.96
CA GLN A 351 34.19 -23.81 -39.52
C GLN A 351 35.30 -23.08 -38.75
N PRO A 352 34.94 -22.17 -37.80
CA PRO A 352 35.87 -21.79 -36.76
C PRO A 352 35.74 -22.75 -35.57
N VAL A 353 36.84 -23.38 -35.26
CA VAL A 353 37.10 -24.19 -34.08
C VAL A 353 36.96 -23.29 -32.84
N CYS A 354 36.01 -23.57 -31.98
CA CYS A 354 35.94 -22.97 -30.66
C CYS A 354 36.75 -23.84 -29.66
N ASP A 355 37.89 -23.29 -29.29
CA ASP A 355 38.79 -23.79 -28.25
C ASP A 355 38.14 -23.58 -26.88
N SER A 356 37.73 -24.67 -26.24
CA SER A 356 37.17 -24.69 -24.90
C SER A 356 38.28 -24.81 -23.85
N ARG A 357 38.70 -23.68 -23.28
CA ARG A 357 39.48 -23.68 -22.05
C ARG A 357 38.61 -23.10 -20.91
N PRO A 358 38.52 -23.75 -19.75
CA PRO A 358 37.83 -23.20 -18.59
C PRO A 358 38.70 -22.14 -17.93
N LEU A 359 38.12 -20.93 -17.77
CA LEU A 359 38.69 -19.87 -16.93
C LEU A 359 38.47 -20.24 -15.46
N SER A 360 39.55 -20.56 -14.78
CA SER A 360 39.63 -20.67 -13.33
C SER A 360 39.43 -19.31 -12.67
N LEU A 361 38.45 -19.24 -11.76
CA LEU A 361 38.24 -18.12 -10.86
C LEU A 361 39.35 -18.11 -9.78
N PRO A 362 39.89 -16.95 -9.39
CA PRO A 362 40.78 -16.85 -8.25
C PRO A 362 40.03 -16.99 -6.94
N GLU A 363 40.57 -17.82 -6.04
CA GLU A 363 40.18 -17.94 -4.63
C GLU A 363 40.33 -16.61 -3.92
N ARG A 364 39.24 -16.21 -3.24
CA ARG A 364 39.29 -15.13 -2.27
C ARG A 364 39.74 -15.67 -0.93
N THR A 365 41.00 -15.44 -0.64
CA THR A 365 41.55 -15.53 0.71
C THR A 365 41.03 -14.42 1.59
N ASP A 366 40.75 -14.81 2.80
CA ASP A 366 40.41 -14.12 4.02
C ASP A 366 40.92 -12.68 4.18
N LEU A 367 40.00 -11.77 4.52
CA LEU A 367 40.24 -10.61 5.36
C LEU A 367 39.12 -10.50 6.39
N VAL A 368 39.29 -11.26 7.46
CA VAL A 368 38.68 -10.98 8.78
C VAL A 368 39.67 -10.05 9.47
N GLU A 369 39.26 -8.77 9.65
CA GLU A 369 39.72 -7.99 10.81
C GLU A 369 38.87 -6.69 10.97
N ALA A 370 38.35 -6.54 12.18
CA ALA A 370 38.11 -5.34 12.94
C ALA A 370 37.03 -4.35 12.44
N ARG A 371 35.80 -4.56 12.84
CA ARG A 371 34.92 -3.46 13.17
C ARG A 371 34.68 -3.40 14.67
N LYS A 372 35.40 -2.48 15.28
CA LYS A 372 35.23 -2.06 16.67
C LYS A 372 33.82 -1.53 16.92
N ASP A 373 33.27 -1.99 18.03
CA ASP A 373 32.11 -1.48 18.73
C ASP A 373 32.16 0.04 18.91
N HIS A 374 31.20 0.75 18.34
CA HIS A 374 30.78 2.05 18.81
C HIS A 374 29.28 1.99 19.13
N ARG A 375 28.96 1.62 20.38
CA ARG A 375 27.72 1.97 21.03
C ARG A 375 27.74 3.46 21.34
N PRO A 376 26.73 4.24 20.98
CA PRO A 376 26.53 5.57 21.58
C PRO A 376 25.98 5.37 22.99
N GLN A 377 26.67 5.97 23.94
CA GLN A 377 26.31 6.02 25.36
C GLN A 377 24.96 6.72 25.55
N SER A 378 24.17 6.14 26.43
CA SER A 378 22.96 6.70 27.00
C SER A 378 23.20 8.11 27.57
N LEU A 379 22.42 9.06 27.07
CA LEU A 379 22.27 10.38 27.70
C LEU A 379 21.61 10.23 29.06
N ARG A 380 22.36 10.50 30.11
CA ARG A 380 21.95 10.59 31.49
C ARG A 380 20.90 11.70 31.65
N ARG A 381 19.82 11.36 32.32
CA ARG A 381 18.83 12.31 32.84
C ARG A 381 19.51 13.23 33.85
N CYS A 382 19.38 14.55 33.66
CA CYS A 382 19.64 15.54 34.71
C CYS A 382 18.47 15.56 35.69
N PRO A 383 18.70 15.60 37.00
CA PRO A 383 17.65 15.77 37.99
C PRO A 383 17.52 17.27 38.37
N GLY A 384 16.27 17.71 38.57
CA GLY A 384 15.96 18.77 39.49
C GLY A 384 15.58 20.13 38.94
N ALA A 385 14.30 20.37 38.80
CA ALA A 385 13.71 21.68 39.08
C ALA A 385 12.36 21.42 39.81
N ARG A 386 12.37 21.72 41.11
CA ARG A 386 11.18 21.76 41.97
C ARG A 386 10.38 23.01 41.64
N THR A 387 9.10 22.88 41.38
CA THR A 387 8.14 23.99 41.47
C THR A 387 7.60 24.09 42.89
N PRO A 388 7.43 25.28 43.47
CA PRO A 388 6.87 25.44 44.80
C PRO A 388 5.35 25.28 44.80
N ARG A 389 4.89 24.59 45.83
CA ARG A 389 3.48 24.59 46.29
C ARG A 389 3.14 25.98 46.84
N GLY A 390 2.04 26.56 46.38
CA GLY A 390 1.34 27.64 47.05
C GLY A 390 0.02 27.10 47.58
N ASP A 391 -0.14 27.33 48.84
CA ASP A 391 -1.19 26.86 49.74
C ASP A 391 -2.37 27.81 49.77
N SER A 392 -3.54 27.26 50.12
CA SER A 392 -4.66 27.86 50.87
C SER A 392 -5.63 28.81 50.16
N GLY A 393 -6.90 28.54 50.39
CA GLY A 393 -8.01 29.50 50.42
C GLY A 393 -9.39 28.93 50.12
N ASN A 394 -10.02 28.37 51.18
CA ASN A 394 -11.46 28.12 51.33
C ASN A 394 -12.31 29.37 51.15
N THR A 395 -13.51 29.26 50.54
CA THR A 395 -14.84 29.74 51.01
C THR A 395 -15.87 29.45 49.95
N GLU A 396 -16.78 28.59 50.17
CA GLU A 396 -18.22 28.70 50.58
C GLU A 396 -19.14 29.52 49.65
N ASP A 397 -20.23 28.87 49.29
CA ASP A 397 -21.61 29.35 49.09
C ASP A 397 -22.08 29.91 47.78
N GLY A 398 -23.20 29.34 47.31
CA GLY A 398 -24.22 30.03 46.53
C GLY A 398 -24.86 29.29 45.34
N GLN A 399 -25.75 28.32 45.66
CA GLN A 399 -26.89 28.05 44.75
C GLN A 399 -27.95 29.12 44.99
N PRO A 400 -28.84 29.52 44.05
CA PRO A 400 -30.00 28.70 43.67
C PRO A 400 -30.47 28.82 42.19
N ASP A 401 -31.20 27.80 41.76
CA ASP A 401 -32.28 27.74 40.75
C ASP A 401 -33.44 28.70 41.11
N PRO A 402 -34.56 28.90 40.31
CA PRO A 402 -35.02 28.26 39.07
C PRO A 402 -35.81 29.17 38.06
N ALA A 403 -36.24 28.49 36.95
CA ALA A 403 -37.47 28.71 36.17
C ALA A 403 -37.87 30.09 35.56
N VAL A 404 -38.29 30.01 34.28
CA VAL A 404 -39.61 30.48 33.69
C VAL A 404 -39.60 30.19 32.20
N VAL A 405 -40.33 29.22 31.69
CA VAL A 405 -41.59 29.20 30.93
C VAL A 405 -41.77 30.33 29.90
N GLY A 406 -42.00 29.95 28.66
CA GLY A 406 -42.48 30.79 27.58
C GLY A 406 -42.75 30.00 26.31
N SER A 407 -43.98 29.54 26.15
CA SER A 407 -44.62 28.93 24.98
C SER A 407 -45.04 29.96 23.95
N VAL A 408 -45.50 29.43 22.74
CA VAL A 408 -46.27 30.06 21.64
C VAL A 408 -45.38 30.26 20.39
N GLY A 409 -45.66 29.72 19.18
CA GLY A 409 -46.93 29.44 18.56
C GLY A 409 -46.73 28.82 17.17
N LEU A 410 -47.71 28.12 16.74
CA LEU A 410 -47.97 27.50 15.44
C LEU A 410 -47.90 28.50 14.25
N GLY A 411 -47.43 27.99 13.11
CA GLY A 411 -47.58 28.66 11.82
C GLY A 411 -47.48 27.65 10.66
N THR A 412 -48.57 27.43 10.03
CA THR A 412 -49.00 26.52 8.97
C THR A 412 -48.27 26.73 7.64
N LEU A 413 -48.15 25.61 6.88
CA LEU A 413 -47.82 25.48 5.44
C LEU A 413 -48.68 26.39 4.52
N PRO A 414 -48.27 26.60 3.24
CA PRO A 414 -48.94 25.79 2.20
C PRO A 414 -48.03 25.20 1.09
N ASP A 415 -48.57 24.12 0.58
CA ASP A 415 -48.39 23.41 -0.68
C ASP A 415 -48.26 24.29 -1.93
N SER A 416 -47.48 23.83 -2.90
CA SER A 416 -47.92 23.62 -4.30
C SER A 416 -46.77 23.23 -5.22
N THR A 417 -46.90 22.05 -5.79
CA THR A 417 -46.35 21.61 -7.08
C THR A 417 -47.08 22.27 -8.25
N PRO A 418 -46.58 22.30 -9.50
CA PRO A 418 -46.36 21.09 -10.30
C PRO A 418 -44.89 20.83 -10.71
#